data_a627340d367f577cf0bb56ec56475037
#
_entry.id   a627340d367f577cf0bb56ec56475037
#
_cell.length_a   1.000
_cell.length_b   1.000
_cell.length_c   1.000
_cell.angle_alpha   90.00
_cell.angle_beta   90.00
_cell.angle_gamma   90.00
#
_symmetry.space_group_name_H-M   'P 1'
#
loop_
_entity.id
_entity.type
_entity.pdbx_description
1 polymer ?
#
loop_
_entity_poly.entity_id
_entity_poly.type
_entity_poly.pdbx_seq_one_letter_code
_entity_poly.pdbx_strand_id
1 'polypeptide(L)'
;MPKDTIFGTTALAALALTASTAFAQDSCENRGQLDEQYCDANGDLVADAPEDESQLRNPDTLVFAYTPVEDPAIYEDIWTPFIEHLEESTGKDVQFFAVQSNSAEVEAMRSGRLHIAGFSTGPTPFAVNLAGAVPFAIMGADDGRFGYTLQVYTQADSDIQEMPDLAGKRVAHTSPTSNSGNQAPRALFPDLGVVPDEDYEVNYSGSHDQSMLGVVAGDYDAAPVASEVVERMADRGLYDPEEVRIVWESEPFPTTSYAYAHNLAPELKESIEEAFFSFDFEGTALGEEFAGVSKFVPITYEEQWAVIRQIQSANGVEYTPEGLAAE
;
A
#
# COMPACT_ATOMS: atom_id res chain seq x y z
N MET A 1 -85.94 -36.07 27.93
CA MET A 1 -85.24 -34.99 28.70
C MET A 1 -83.82 -34.92 28.19
N PRO A 2 -83.48 -34.03 27.28
CA PRO A 2 -82.09 -33.83 26.87
C PRO A 2 -81.49 -32.70 27.70
N LYS A 3 -80.22 -32.86 28.06
CA LYS A 3 -79.35 -31.88 28.75
C LYS A 3 -78.63 -31.08 27.71
N ASP A 4 -78.81 -29.75 27.76
CA ASP A 4 -78.10 -28.80 26.96
C ASP A 4 -76.65 -28.59 27.54
N THR A 5 -75.63 -28.78 26.67
CA THR A 5 -74.26 -28.52 27.00
C THR A 5 -73.86 -27.28 26.25
N ILE A 6 -73.59 -26.20 26.97
CA ILE A 6 -73.08 -24.91 26.47
C ILE A 6 -71.55 -25.03 26.30
N PHE A 7 -71.06 -24.91 25.06
CA PHE A 7 -69.64 -24.77 24.74
C PHE A 7 -69.26 -23.28 24.74
N GLY A 8 -68.45 -22.89 25.70
CA GLY A 8 -67.85 -21.57 25.75
C GLY A 8 -66.60 -21.54 24.85
N THR A 9 -66.63 -20.72 23.83
CA THR A 9 -65.48 -20.42 22.96
C THR A 9 -64.65 -19.32 23.58
N THR A 10 -63.44 -19.66 24.08
CA THR A 10 -62.42 -18.71 24.52
C THR A 10 -61.62 -18.28 23.29
N ALA A 11 -61.74 -17.02 22.88
CA ALA A 11 -60.91 -16.42 21.84
C ALA A 11 -59.56 -16.01 22.42
N LEU A 12 -58.47 -16.69 22.05
CA LEU A 12 -57.10 -16.24 22.29
C LEU A 12 -56.77 -15.15 21.25
N ALA A 13 -56.63 -13.91 21.73
CA ALA A 13 -56.03 -12.83 20.94
C ALA A 13 -54.50 -12.99 20.94
N ALA A 14 -53.95 -13.43 19.80
CA ALA A 14 -52.50 -13.42 19.57
C ALA A 14 -52.04 -11.98 19.27
N LEU A 15 -51.35 -11.36 20.19
CA LEU A 15 -50.57 -10.13 19.92
C LEU A 15 -49.33 -10.50 19.09
N ALA A 16 -49.37 -10.19 17.80
CA ALA A 16 -48.19 -10.24 16.95
C ALA A 16 -47.29 -9.01 17.29
N LEU A 17 -46.21 -9.21 18.06
CA LEU A 17 -45.13 -8.26 18.12
C LEU A 17 -44.43 -8.25 16.76
N THR A 18 -44.68 -7.25 15.93
CA THR A 18 -43.82 -6.91 14.80
C THR A 18 -42.57 -6.29 15.35
N ALA A 19 -41.47 -7.07 15.46
CA ALA A 19 -40.14 -6.53 15.64
C ALA A 19 -39.82 -5.77 14.35
N SER A 20 -39.92 -4.45 14.38
CA SER A 20 -39.30 -3.59 13.37
C SER A 20 -37.79 -3.74 13.54
N THR A 21 -37.16 -4.50 12.64
CA THR A 21 -35.73 -4.37 12.40
C THR A 21 -35.51 -2.96 11.85
N ALA A 22 -35.14 -2.03 12.73
CA ALA A 22 -34.53 -0.80 12.28
C ALA A 22 -33.24 -1.24 11.57
N PHE A 23 -33.24 -1.22 10.24
CA PHE A 23 -32.00 -1.13 9.50
C PHE A 23 -31.38 0.17 9.96
N ALA A 24 -30.21 0.12 10.60
CA ALA A 24 -29.39 1.28 10.79
C ALA A 24 -29.18 1.84 9.37
N GLN A 25 -29.74 3.01 9.10
CA GLN A 25 -29.56 3.71 7.86
C GLN A 25 -28.09 4.06 7.84
N ASP A 26 -27.37 3.63 6.80
CA ASP A 26 -25.97 3.99 6.58
C ASP A 26 -25.86 5.52 6.69
N SER A 27 -25.29 6.00 7.77
CA SER A 27 -25.21 7.44 8.07
C SER A 27 -24.10 8.14 7.32
N CYS A 28 -23.35 7.39 6.49
CA CYS A 28 -22.27 7.92 5.69
C CYS A 28 -22.82 8.74 4.50
N GLU A 29 -22.69 10.06 4.59
CA GLU A 29 -23.11 10.98 3.51
C GLU A 29 -22.08 11.03 2.37
N ASN A 30 -20.81 10.76 2.65
CA ASN A 30 -19.71 10.71 1.69
C ASN A 30 -18.82 9.51 1.97
N ARG A 31 -18.54 8.72 0.96
CA ARG A 31 -17.67 7.54 1.03
C ARG A 31 -16.59 7.55 -0.03
N GLY A 32 -16.79 8.27 -1.13
CA GLY A 32 -15.89 8.20 -2.27
C GLY A 32 -15.73 6.77 -2.81
N GLN A 33 -14.49 6.30 -2.87
CA GLN A 33 -14.12 4.94 -3.32
C GLN A 33 -13.88 3.97 -2.16
N LEU A 34 -14.05 4.40 -0.89
CA LEU A 34 -13.85 3.54 0.27
C LEU A 34 -14.82 2.36 0.31
N ASP A 35 -14.36 1.22 0.85
CA ASP A 35 -15.19 0.06 1.14
C ASP A 35 -16.43 0.45 1.99
N GLU A 36 -17.52 -0.31 1.85
CA GLU A 36 -18.82 0.01 2.46
C GLU A 36 -18.80 0.16 3.99
N GLN A 37 -17.78 -0.37 4.64
CA GLN A 37 -17.60 -0.28 6.10
C GLN A 37 -16.99 1.06 6.57
N TYR A 38 -16.49 1.90 5.66
CA TYR A 38 -15.83 3.17 5.98
C TYR A 38 -16.66 4.38 5.54
N CYS A 39 -16.39 5.52 6.14
CA CYS A 39 -16.92 6.82 5.77
C CYS A 39 -15.79 7.84 5.67
N ASP A 40 -15.98 8.83 4.81
CA ASP A 40 -15.10 9.98 4.59
C ASP A 40 -15.99 11.25 4.63
N ALA A 41 -16.42 11.65 5.83
CA ALA A 41 -17.36 12.76 5.99
C ALA A 41 -16.69 14.11 5.71
N ASN A 42 -15.38 14.23 5.96
CA ASN A 42 -14.61 15.46 5.77
C ASN A 42 -14.08 15.63 4.34
N GLY A 43 -14.08 14.56 3.51
CA GLY A 43 -13.70 14.60 2.11
C GLY A 43 -12.19 14.57 1.86
N ASP A 44 -11.39 14.04 2.80
CA ASP A 44 -9.93 13.93 2.69
C ASP A 44 -9.45 12.61 2.04
N LEU A 45 -10.40 11.81 1.56
CA LEU A 45 -10.21 10.54 0.84
C LEU A 45 -9.68 9.39 1.70
N VAL A 46 -9.68 9.52 3.03
CA VAL A 46 -9.33 8.44 3.96
C VAL A 46 -10.49 8.12 4.89
N ALA A 47 -10.45 6.97 5.52
CA ALA A 47 -11.50 6.54 6.43
C ALA A 47 -11.48 7.36 7.73
N ASP A 48 -12.64 7.94 8.09
CA ASP A 48 -12.84 8.58 9.38
C ASP A 48 -12.62 7.60 10.54
N ALA A 49 -12.24 8.12 11.71
CA ALA A 49 -12.27 7.34 12.93
C ALA A 49 -13.71 6.97 13.30
N PRO A 50 -13.97 5.78 13.86
CA PRO A 50 -15.29 5.40 14.35
C PRO A 50 -15.86 6.41 15.36
N GLU A 51 -17.14 6.82 15.18
CA GLU A 51 -17.85 7.66 16.14
C GLU A 51 -18.13 6.91 17.48
N ASP A 52 -18.29 5.58 17.40
CA ASP A 52 -18.49 4.71 18.55
C ASP A 52 -17.12 4.37 19.18
N GLU A 53 -16.84 4.96 20.33
CA GLU A 53 -15.59 4.73 21.07
C GLU A 53 -15.32 3.23 21.35
N SER A 54 -16.36 2.38 21.39
CA SER A 54 -16.19 0.93 21.59
C SER A 54 -15.55 0.22 20.39
N GLN A 55 -15.51 0.87 19.24
CA GLN A 55 -14.84 0.38 18.03
C GLN A 55 -13.39 0.86 17.92
N LEU A 56 -13.00 1.82 18.76
CA LEU A 56 -11.61 2.27 18.84
C LEU A 56 -10.73 1.18 19.45
N ARG A 57 -9.53 1.03 18.89
CA ARG A 57 -8.57 0.02 19.29
C ARG A 57 -7.36 0.66 19.97
N ASN A 58 -7.00 0.09 21.11
CA ASN A 58 -5.79 0.45 21.86
C ASN A 58 -5.08 -0.84 22.29
N PRO A 59 -4.45 -1.58 21.36
CA PRO A 59 -3.83 -2.86 21.65
C PRO A 59 -2.62 -2.71 22.57
N ASP A 60 -2.31 -3.75 23.32
CA ASP A 60 -1.10 -3.81 24.15
C ASP A 60 0.16 -4.04 23.29
N THR A 61 -0.01 -4.73 22.16
CA THR A 61 1.05 -4.98 21.17
C THR A 61 0.65 -4.37 19.83
N LEU A 62 1.47 -3.46 19.30
CA LEU A 62 1.36 -2.96 17.95
C LEU A 62 2.03 -3.95 16.98
N VAL A 63 1.46 -4.10 15.80
CA VAL A 63 2.06 -4.85 14.70
C VAL A 63 2.42 -3.86 13.61
N PHE A 64 3.70 -3.83 13.25
CA PHE A 64 4.28 -2.98 12.20
C PHE A 64 4.76 -3.83 11.03
N ALA A 65 4.49 -3.43 9.80
CA ALA A 65 4.99 -4.06 8.58
C ALA A 65 5.64 -3.02 7.66
N TYR A 66 6.51 -3.51 6.79
CA TYR A 66 7.07 -2.74 5.68
C TYR A 66 6.87 -3.50 4.37
N THR A 67 6.50 -2.78 3.34
CA THR A 67 6.13 -3.30 2.02
C THR A 67 7.18 -4.24 1.41
N PRO A 68 6.80 -5.33 0.75
CA PRO A 68 7.73 -6.32 0.17
C PRO A 68 8.23 -5.87 -1.22
N VAL A 69 8.90 -4.72 -1.33
CA VAL A 69 9.49 -4.24 -2.60
C VAL A 69 10.74 -5.00 -3.02
N GLU A 70 11.38 -5.68 -2.05
CA GLU A 70 12.51 -6.60 -2.17
C GLU A 70 12.25 -7.82 -1.26
N ASP A 71 13.24 -8.70 -1.06
CA ASP A 71 13.11 -9.83 -0.11
C ASP A 71 12.78 -9.31 1.31
N PRO A 72 11.61 -9.63 1.87
CA PRO A 72 11.20 -9.13 3.18
C PRO A 72 12.14 -9.50 4.34
N ALA A 73 12.94 -10.54 4.18
CA ALA A 73 13.86 -11.00 5.23
C ALA A 73 14.97 -9.99 5.56
N ILE A 74 15.28 -9.06 4.63
CA ILE A 74 16.32 -8.07 4.86
C ILE A 74 15.87 -6.94 5.80
N TYR A 75 14.54 -6.73 5.94
CA TYR A 75 14.00 -5.55 6.62
C TYR A 75 13.87 -5.69 8.13
N GLU A 76 13.79 -6.90 8.69
CA GLU A 76 13.56 -7.11 10.13
C GLU A 76 14.65 -6.43 10.98
N ASP A 77 15.92 -6.69 10.64
CA ASP A 77 17.06 -6.10 11.37
C ASP A 77 17.19 -4.58 11.09
N ILE A 78 16.87 -4.13 9.87
CA ILE A 78 16.94 -2.73 9.44
C ILE A 78 15.95 -1.86 10.23
N TRP A 79 14.74 -2.37 10.48
CA TRP A 79 13.70 -1.65 11.20
C TRP A 79 13.83 -1.71 12.72
N THR A 80 14.70 -2.56 13.28
CA THR A 80 14.86 -2.74 14.74
C THR A 80 15.05 -1.40 15.48
N PRO A 81 15.94 -0.46 15.07
CA PRO A 81 16.11 0.81 15.78
C PRO A 81 14.83 1.68 15.82
N PHE A 82 14.06 1.67 14.74
CA PHE A 82 12.79 2.38 14.70
C PHE A 82 11.72 1.71 15.57
N ILE A 83 11.68 0.39 15.59
CA ILE A 83 10.75 -0.39 16.42
C ILE A 83 11.00 -0.09 17.89
N GLU A 84 12.24 -0.11 18.36
CA GLU A 84 12.61 0.26 19.73
C GLU A 84 12.18 1.69 20.08
N HIS A 85 12.39 2.65 19.16
CA HIS A 85 11.93 4.02 19.32
C HIS A 85 10.39 4.15 19.38
N LEU A 86 9.67 3.38 18.57
CA LEU A 86 8.22 3.34 18.56
C LEU A 86 7.66 2.73 19.87
N GLU A 87 8.32 1.70 20.43
CA GLU A 87 8.02 1.12 21.75
C GLU A 87 8.18 2.16 22.87
N GLU A 88 9.30 2.88 22.87
CA GLU A 88 9.57 3.94 23.87
C GLU A 88 8.54 5.06 23.80
N SER A 89 8.16 5.50 22.60
CA SER A 89 7.26 6.62 22.38
C SER A 89 5.81 6.28 22.70
N THR A 90 5.37 5.07 22.37
CA THR A 90 3.98 4.64 22.54
C THR A 90 3.73 3.92 23.86
N GLY A 91 4.77 3.42 24.53
CA GLY A 91 4.66 2.54 25.69
C GLY A 91 3.99 1.20 25.40
N LYS A 92 4.00 0.77 24.13
CA LYS A 92 3.46 -0.51 23.64
C LYS A 92 4.58 -1.45 23.26
N ASP A 93 4.35 -2.76 23.35
CA ASP A 93 5.20 -3.72 22.65
C ASP A 93 4.98 -3.58 21.12
N VAL A 94 6.03 -3.68 20.31
CA VAL A 94 5.94 -3.60 18.85
C VAL A 94 6.52 -4.85 18.21
N GLN A 95 5.74 -5.48 17.33
CA GLN A 95 6.16 -6.67 16.59
C GLN A 95 6.30 -6.35 15.11
N PHE A 96 7.47 -6.62 14.53
CA PHE A 96 7.65 -6.60 13.08
C PHE A 96 6.94 -7.79 12.44
N PHE A 97 6.19 -7.54 11.37
CA PHE A 97 5.51 -8.57 10.59
C PHE A 97 6.04 -8.58 9.16
N ALA A 98 6.88 -9.54 8.84
CA ALA A 98 7.40 -9.73 7.48
C ALA A 98 6.28 -10.22 6.55
N VAL A 99 5.81 -9.35 5.67
CA VAL A 99 4.79 -9.65 4.66
C VAL A 99 5.43 -10.14 3.37
N GLN A 100 4.73 -11.02 2.64
CA GLN A 100 5.27 -11.67 1.43
C GLN A 100 4.70 -11.07 0.13
N SER A 101 3.61 -10.29 0.21
CA SER A 101 3.00 -9.61 -0.93
C SER A 101 2.24 -8.37 -0.46
N ASN A 102 2.02 -7.43 -1.38
CA ASN A 102 1.22 -6.23 -1.09
C ASN A 102 -0.22 -6.60 -0.70
N SER A 103 -0.80 -7.62 -1.35
CA SER A 103 -2.15 -8.08 -1.01
C SER A 103 -2.23 -8.66 0.40
N ALA A 104 -1.22 -9.41 0.84
CA ALA A 104 -1.14 -9.93 2.21
C ALA A 104 -1.03 -8.80 3.25
N GLU A 105 -0.31 -7.72 2.93
CA GLU A 105 -0.16 -6.55 3.79
C GLU A 105 -1.49 -5.79 3.96
N VAL A 106 -2.17 -5.48 2.87
CA VAL A 106 -3.48 -4.82 2.88
C VAL A 106 -4.52 -5.68 3.64
N GLU A 107 -4.59 -6.99 3.38
CA GLU A 107 -5.51 -7.89 4.07
C GLU A 107 -5.19 -8.07 5.56
N ALA A 108 -3.90 -7.97 5.95
CA ALA A 108 -3.52 -7.99 7.36
C ALA A 108 -4.08 -6.75 8.09
N MET A 109 -4.00 -5.56 7.50
CA MET A 109 -4.58 -4.34 8.08
C MET A 109 -6.11 -4.40 8.05
N ARG A 110 -6.72 -4.78 6.94
CA ARG A 110 -8.18 -4.93 6.79
C ARG A 110 -8.78 -5.86 7.82
N SER A 111 -8.11 -6.97 8.12
CA SER A 111 -8.53 -7.92 9.17
C SER A 111 -8.18 -7.48 10.59
N GLY A 112 -7.55 -6.32 10.77
CA GLY A 112 -7.15 -5.77 12.06
C GLY A 112 -5.99 -6.50 12.75
N ARG A 113 -5.19 -7.25 12.00
CA ARG A 113 -3.96 -7.91 12.48
C ARG A 113 -2.72 -7.03 12.33
N LEU A 114 -2.78 -6.00 11.49
CA LEU A 114 -1.73 -5.04 11.25
C LEU A 114 -2.24 -3.66 11.67
N HIS A 115 -1.41 -2.90 12.38
CA HIS A 115 -1.80 -1.63 12.99
C HIS A 115 -1.12 -0.43 12.33
N ILE A 116 0.14 -0.59 11.94
CA ILE A 116 0.97 0.41 11.28
C ILE A 116 1.70 -0.27 10.13
N ALA A 117 1.75 0.36 8.97
CA ALA A 117 2.48 -0.20 7.84
C ALA A 117 3.08 0.86 6.94
N GLY A 118 4.18 0.49 6.29
CA GLY A 118 4.74 1.20 5.16
C GLY A 118 4.24 0.56 3.86
N PHE A 119 3.18 1.09 3.25
CA PHE A 119 2.64 0.61 1.98
C PHE A 119 3.38 1.22 0.79
N SER A 120 3.82 0.40 -0.17
CA SER A 120 4.40 0.91 -1.41
C SER A 120 3.41 1.76 -2.21
N THR A 121 3.93 2.54 -3.14
CA THR A 121 3.20 3.60 -3.86
C THR A 121 1.88 3.12 -4.49
N GLY A 122 1.92 2.01 -5.25
CA GLY A 122 0.73 1.48 -5.93
C GLY A 122 -0.29 0.82 -5.00
N PRO A 123 0.11 0.00 -4.02
CA PRO A 123 -0.76 -0.59 -3.01
C PRO A 123 -1.40 0.39 -2.03
N THR A 124 -0.80 1.56 -1.78
CA THR A 124 -1.36 2.57 -0.86
C THR A 124 -2.84 2.87 -1.11
N PRO A 125 -3.33 3.15 -2.34
CA PRO A 125 -4.75 3.38 -2.57
C PRO A 125 -5.65 2.16 -2.24
N PHE A 126 -5.17 0.94 -2.43
CA PHE A 126 -5.89 -0.26 -1.99
C PHE A 126 -5.96 -0.33 -0.45
N ALA A 127 -4.86 -0.04 0.25
CA ALA A 127 -4.84 0.00 1.71
C ALA A 127 -5.82 1.05 2.27
N VAL A 128 -5.85 2.25 1.67
CA VAL A 128 -6.79 3.32 2.03
C VAL A 128 -8.23 2.86 1.82
N ASN A 129 -8.56 2.37 0.63
CA ASN A 129 -9.95 2.10 0.26
C ASN A 129 -10.50 0.80 0.87
N LEU A 130 -9.68 -0.25 0.98
CA LEU A 130 -10.11 -1.57 1.45
C LEU A 130 -9.85 -1.83 2.93
N ALA A 131 -8.78 -1.23 3.49
CA ALA A 131 -8.33 -1.52 4.85
C ALA A 131 -8.46 -0.35 5.83
N GLY A 132 -8.94 0.82 5.37
CA GLY A 132 -9.04 2.02 6.19
C GLY A 132 -7.67 2.51 6.68
N ALA A 133 -6.63 2.33 5.87
CA ALA A 133 -5.32 2.90 6.15
C ALA A 133 -5.37 4.42 6.06
N VAL A 134 -4.73 5.12 6.99
CA VAL A 134 -4.61 6.57 7.02
C VAL A 134 -3.14 6.93 6.82
N PRO A 135 -2.70 7.23 5.59
CA PRO A 135 -1.35 7.68 5.31
C PRO A 135 -1.06 9.02 5.98
N PHE A 136 0.04 9.10 6.72
CA PHE A 136 0.41 10.31 7.46
C PHE A 136 1.87 10.73 7.27
N ALA A 137 2.76 9.82 6.86
CA ALA A 137 4.17 10.08 6.72
C ALA A 137 4.78 9.42 5.48
N ILE A 138 5.91 9.97 5.03
CA ILE A 138 6.79 9.44 3.98
C ILE A 138 8.23 9.70 4.40
N MET A 139 9.18 8.88 3.95
CA MET A 139 10.60 9.17 4.12
C MET A 139 11.03 10.30 3.20
N GLY A 140 11.86 11.22 3.70
CA GLY A 140 12.36 12.35 2.94
C GLY A 140 13.73 12.85 3.42
N ALA A 141 14.34 13.69 2.61
CA ALA A 141 15.59 14.37 2.91
C ALA A 141 15.37 15.60 3.82
N ASP A 142 16.45 16.17 4.36
CA ASP A 142 16.40 17.35 5.22
C ASP A 142 15.76 18.57 4.57
N ASP A 143 15.94 18.74 3.27
CA ASP A 143 15.32 19.81 2.48
C ASP A 143 13.86 19.55 2.11
N GLY A 144 13.29 18.43 2.59
CA GLY A 144 11.88 18.04 2.34
C GLY A 144 11.65 17.34 1.01
N ARG A 145 12.68 17.07 0.21
CA ARG A 145 12.53 16.26 -0.99
C ARG A 145 12.23 14.81 -0.61
N PHE A 146 11.34 14.21 -1.35
CA PHE A 146 11.00 12.79 -1.27
C PHE A 146 10.60 12.29 -2.66
N GLY A 147 10.51 10.98 -2.80
CA GLY A 147 10.05 10.36 -4.03
C GLY A 147 11.14 9.58 -4.75
N TYR A 148 10.72 8.89 -5.79
CA TYR A 148 11.56 8.07 -6.66
C TYR A 148 11.07 8.16 -8.10
N THR A 149 11.89 7.72 -9.07
CA THR A 149 11.50 7.64 -10.47
C THR A 149 11.29 6.19 -10.91
N LEU A 150 10.42 5.99 -11.90
CA LEU A 150 10.42 4.77 -12.68
C LEU A 150 11.56 4.86 -13.69
N GLN A 151 12.46 3.90 -13.68
CA GLN A 151 13.53 3.77 -14.66
C GLN A 151 13.37 2.46 -15.44
N VAL A 152 13.52 2.53 -16.76
CA VAL A 152 13.52 1.34 -17.63
C VAL A 152 14.97 0.94 -17.90
N TYR A 153 15.35 -0.22 -17.36
CA TYR A 153 16.70 -0.77 -17.52
C TYR A 153 16.77 -1.82 -18.60
N THR A 154 17.93 -1.89 -19.25
CA THR A 154 18.36 -2.95 -20.16
C THR A 154 19.85 -3.22 -19.98
N GLN A 155 20.38 -4.33 -20.53
CA GLN A 155 21.82 -4.58 -20.54
C GLN A 155 22.55 -3.47 -21.32
N ALA A 156 23.77 -3.14 -20.91
CA ALA A 156 24.56 -2.04 -21.51
C ALA A 156 24.84 -2.23 -23.00
N ASP A 157 24.99 -3.48 -23.47
CA ASP A 157 25.26 -3.86 -24.86
C ASP A 157 23.99 -4.24 -25.65
N SER A 158 22.79 -4.07 -25.06
CA SER A 158 21.51 -4.35 -25.69
C SER A 158 21.27 -3.49 -26.96
N ASP A 159 20.49 -4.01 -27.89
CA ASP A 159 19.99 -3.29 -29.08
C ASP A 159 18.83 -2.33 -28.77
N ILE A 160 18.25 -2.38 -27.58
CA ILE A 160 17.17 -1.49 -27.12
C ILE A 160 17.76 -0.10 -26.85
N GLN A 161 17.47 0.90 -27.67
CA GLN A 161 17.99 2.27 -27.56
C GLN A 161 16.92 3.26 -27.08
N GLU A 162 15.66 3.02 -27.40
CA GLU A 162 14.50 3.87 -27.10
C GLU A 162 13.28 3.01 -26.79
N MET A 163 12.24 3.61 -26.21
CA MET A 163 11.07 2.89 -25.72
C MET A 163 10.36 2.01 -26.77
N PRO A 164 10.19 2.44 -28.04
CA PRO A 164 9.60 1.57 -29.07
C PRO A 164 10.37 0.28 -29.35
N ASP A 165 11.68 0.21 -29.03
CA ASP A 165 12.49 -0.99 -29.19
C ASP A 165 12.10 -2.13 -28.24
N LEU A 166 11.27 -1.85 -27.25
CA LEU A 166 10.70 -2.87 -26.35
C LEU A 166 9.72 -3.81 -27.07
N ALA A 167 9.23 -3.44 -28.27
CA ALA A 167 8.32 -4.28 -29.03
C ALA A 167 8.94 -5.66 -29.34
N GLY A 168 8.21 -6.73 -28.99
CA GLY A 168 8.65 -8.11 -29.14
C GLY A 168 9.73 -8.58 -28.16
N LYS A 169 10.12 -7.75 -27.19
CA LYS A 169 11.12 -8.09 -26.16
C LYS A 169 10.45 -8.75 -24.93
N ARG A 170 11.27 -9.41 -24.11
CA ARG A 170 10.86 -9.97 -22.82
C ARG A 170 11.01 -8.88 -21.77
N VAL A 171 9.91 -8.27 -21.35
CA VAL A 171 9.91 -7.19 -20.38
C VAL A 171 9.39 -7.70 -19.04
N ALA A 172 10.20 -7.58 -18.00
CA ALA A 172 9.79 -7.93 -16.64
C ALA A 172 9.03 -6.78 -15.99
N HIS A 173 7.76 -7.00 -15.70
CA HIS A 173 7.04 -6.19 -14.72
C HIS A 173 7.20 -6.81 -13.33
N THR A 174 6.94 -6.05 -12.23
CA THR A 174 7.14 -6.59 -10.87
C THR A 174 5.91 -7.36 -10.39
N SER A 175 4.85 -6.63 -10.03
CA SER A 175 3.56 -7.19 -9.64
C SER A 175 2.43 -6.31 -10.18
N PRO A 176 1.19 -6.83 -10.29
CA PRO A 176 0.05 -6.09 -10.85
C PRO A 176 -0.25 -4.76 -10.15
N THR A 177 -0.07 -4.67 -8.83
CA THR A 177 -0.35 -3.46 -8.04
C THR A 177 0.84 -2.50 -7.92
N SER A 178 2.06 -2.92 -8.32
CA SER A 178 3.24 -2.06 -8.29
C SER A 178 3.05 -0.81 -9.16
N ASN A 179 3.39 0.38 -8.62
CA ASN A 179 3.32 1.60 -9.41
C ASN A 179 4.38 1.59 -10.54
N SER A 180 5.66 1.72 -10.22
CA SER A 180 6.71 1.78 -11.23
C SER A 180 6.94 0.47 -11.98
N GLY A 181 6.64 -0.65 -11.35
CA GLY A 181 6.82 -1.97 -11.97
C GLY A 181 5.66 -2.40 -12.88
N ASN A 182 4.49 -1.74 -12.86
CA ASN A 182 3.35 -2.14 -13.69
C ASN A 182 2.36 -1.03 -14.02
N GLN A 183 1.80 -0.32 -13.02
CA GLN A 183 0.70 0.62 -13.26
C GLN A 183 1.12 1.85 -14.06
N ALA A 184 2.26 2.48 -13.70
CA ALA A 184 2.80 3.60 -14.44
C ALA A 184 3.28 3.20 -15.85
N PRO A 185 3.99 2.08 -16.09
CA PRO A 185 4.23 1.56 -17.42
C PRO A 185 2.98 1.46 -18.30
N ARG A 186 1.89 0.89 -17.79
CA ARG A 186 0.63 0.76 -18.54
C ARG A 186 0.00 2.10 -18.91
N ALA A 187 0.13 3.10 -18.03
CA ALA A 187 -0.44 4.44 -18.27
C ALA A 187 0.45 5.34 -19.13
N LEU A 188 1.78 5.21 -19.03
CA LEU A 188 2.73 6.17 -19.63
C LEU A 188 3.38 5.66 -20.93
N PHE A 189 3.65 4.35 -21.06
CA PHE A 189 4.36 3.81 -22.21
C PHE A 189 3.61 3.93 -23.53
N PRO A 190 2.25 3.92 -23.59
CA PRO A 190 1.52 4.19 -24.83
C PRO A 190 1.90 5.53 -25.48
N ASP A 191 2.08 6.59 -24.68
CA ASP A 191 2.51 7.91 -25.19
C ASP A 191 3.98 7.92 -25.65
N LEU A 192 4.76 6.90 -25.28
CA LEU A 192 6.15 6.68 -25.71
C LEU A 192 6.26 5.71 -26.88
N GLY A 193 5.13 5.26 -27.44
CA GLY A 193 5.07 4.44 -28.63
C GLY A 193 5.23 2.93 -28.39
N VAL A 194 4.98 2.43 -27.19
CA VAL A 194 4.95 1.00 -26.87
C VAL A 194 3.86 0.68 -25.85
N VAL A 195 3.04 -0.33 -26.14
CA VAL A 195 1.86 -0.69 -25.34
C VAL A 195 2.08 -2.04 -24.67
N PRO A 196 2.11 -2.11 -23.31
CA PRO A 196 2.18 -3.38 -22.59
C PRO A 196 1.03 -4.32 -22.97
N ASP A 197 1.30 -5.63 -23.12
CA ASP A 197 0.42 -6.71 -23.58
C ASP A 197 -0.03 -6.63 -25.05
N GLU A 198 0.28 -5.55 -25.77
CA GLU A 198 0.06 -5.44 -27.22
C GLU A 198 1.38 -5.57 -27.98
N ASP A 199 2.39 -4.76 -27.61
CA ASP A 199 3.68 -4.75 -28.28
C ASP A 199 4.70 -5.72 -27.66
N TYR A 200 4.55 -6.06 -26.38
CA TYR A 200 5.32 -7.09 -25.69
C TYR A 200 4.47 -7.81 -24.64
N GLU A 201 4.84 -9.06 -24.31
CA GLU A 201 4.19 -9.82 -23.25
C GLU A 201 4.69 -9.36 -21.87
N VAL A 202 3.77 -9.01 -20.97
CA VAL A 202 4.09 -8.66 -19.59
C VAL A 202 4.40 -9.93 -18.80
N ASN A 203 5.59 -9.99 -18.20
CA ASN A 203 6.04 -11.08 -17.36
C ASN A 203 6.25 -10.56 -15.93
N TYR A 204 5.50 -11.08 -14.97
CA TYR A 204 5.65 -10.67 -13.58
C TYR A 204 6.80 -11.41 -12.91
N SER A 205 7.83 -10.66 -12.46
CA SER A 205 9.00 -11.20 -11.74
C SER A 205 8.75 -11.38 -10.25
N GLY A 206 7.78 -10.66 -9.68
CA GLY A 206 7.43 -10.66 -8.26
C GLY A 206 7.93 -9.44 -7.49
N SER A 207 9.13 -8.92 -7.80
CA SER A 207 9.72 -7.77 -7.08
C SER A 207 10.70 -7.00 -7.97
N HIS A 208 11.12 -5.81 -7.52
CA HIS A 208 12.04 -4.95 -8.28
C HIS A 208 13.45 -5.55 -8.38
N ASP A 209 13.96 -6.15 -7.31
CA ASP A 209 15.24 -6.84 -7.31
C ASP A 209 15.24 -8.04 -8.27
N GLN A 210 14.18 -8.84 -8.29
CA GLN A 210 14.05 -9.96 -9.24
C GLN A 210 13.99 -9.47 -10.68
N SER A 211 13.28 -8.37 -10.97
CA SER A 211 13.25 -7.75 -12.30
C SER A 211 14.65 -7.32 -12.73
N MET A 212 15.37 -6.60 -11.86
CA MET A 212 16.69 -6.07 -12.16
C MET A 212 17.74 -7.17 -12.36
N LEU A 213 17.78 -8.17 -11.44
CA LEU A 213 18.68 -9.32 -11.55
C LEU A 213 18.38 -10.15 -12.79
N GLY A 214 17.12 -10.26 -13.18
CA GLY A 214 16.71 -10.93 -14.43
C GLY A 214 17.21 -10.19 -15.68
N VAL A 215 17.28 -8.85 -15.68
CA VAL A 215 17.92 -8.07 -16.76
C VAL A 215 19.41 -8.33 -16.79
N VAL A 216 20.10 -8.25 -15.64
CA VAL A 216 21.55 -8.52 -15.55
C VAL A 216 21.89 -9.92 -16.06
N ALA A 217 21.10 -10.93 -15.66
CA ALA A 217 21.29 -12.32 -16.10
C ALA A 217 20.91 -12.59 -17.57
N GLY A 218 20.17 -11.67 -18.21
CA GLY A 218 19.67 -11.85 -19.58
C GLY A 218 18.42 -12.72 -19.68
N ASP A 219 17.73 -12.97 -18.54
CA ASP A 219 16.43 -13.64 -18.51
C ASP A 219 15.33 -12.74 -19.07
N TYR A 220 15.47 -11.43 -18.86
CA TYR A 220 14.64 -10.36 -19.43
C TYR A 220 15.49 -9.40 -20.24
N ASP A 221 14.91 -8.83 -21.30
CA ASP A 221 15.58 -7.88 -22.17
C ASP A 221 15.51 -6.45 -21.62
N ALA A 222 14.46 -6.15 -20.85
CA ALA A 222 14.27 -4.89 -20.12
C ALA A 222 13.36 -5.04 -18.90
N ALA A 223 13.40 -4.06 -18.00
CA ALA A 223 12.50 -3.98 -16.85
C ALA A 223 12.25 -2.53 -16.41
N PRO A 224 10.98 -2.12 -16.20
CA PRO A 224 10.64 -0.93 -15.45
C PRO A 224 10.75 -1.21 -13.95
N VAL A 225 11.58 -0.44 -13.26
CA VAL A 225 11.89 -0.62 -11.83
C VAL A 225 11.91 0.71 -11.08
N ALA A 226 11.86 0.66 -9.75
CA ALA A 226 11.99 1.81 -8.89
C ALA A 226 13.46 2.20 -8.73
N SER A 227 13.82 3.47 -9.00
CA SER A 227 15.20 3.96 -8.92
C SER A 227 15.83 3.71 -7.56
N GLU A 228 15.10 3.96 -6.47
CA GLU A 228 15.58 3.77 -5.10
C GLU A 228 15.96 2.32 -4.77
N VAL A 229 15.24 1.34 -5.33
CA VAL A 229 15.58 -0.08 -5.15
C VAL A 229 16.86 -0.44 -5.89
N VAL A 230 16.98 0.03 -7.13
CA VAL A 230 18.16 -0.24 -7.96
C VAL A 230 19.42 0.41 -7.38
N GLU A 231 19.30 1.62 -6.84
CA GLU A 231 20.39 2.32 -6.14
C GLU A 231 20.86 1.51 -4.93
N ARG A 232 19.97 1.06 -4.07
CA ARG A 232 20.31 0.20 -2.91
C ARG A 232 20.95 -1.13 -3.33
N MET A 233 20.46 -1.74 -4.42
CA MET A 233 21.07 -2.97 -4.96
C MET A 233 22.50 -2.75 -5.42
N ALA A 234 22.78 -1.60 -6.06
CA ALA A 234 24.12 -1.23 -6.48
C ALA A 234 25.05 -0.99 -5.26
N ASP A 235 24.58 -0.27 -4.25
CA ASP A 235 25.33 0.00 -3.01
C ASP A 235 25.66 -1.29 -2.26
N ARG A 236 24.79 -2.28 -2.31
CA ARG A 236 25.02 -3.63 -1.77
C ARG A 236 25.93 -4.51 -2.66
N GLY A 237 26.28 -4.04 -3.87
CA GLY A 237 27.09 -4.79 -4.82
C GLY A 237 26.39 -6.01 -5.42
N LEU A 238 25.07 -5.97 -5.54
CA LEU A 238 24.28 -7.09 -6.09
C LEU A 238 24.36 -7.17 -7.62
N TYR A 239 24.79 -6.12 -8.27
CA TYR A 239 25.10 -6.06 -9.70
C TYR A 239 26.14 -4.97 -9.97
N ASP A 240 26.76 -4.99 -11.15
CA ASP A 240 27.66 -3.92 -11.61
C ASP A 240 26.86 -2.90 -12.44
N PRO A 241 26.79 -1.62 -12.01
CA PRO A 241 26.10 -0.58 -12.79
C PRO A 241 26.60 -0.40 -14.23
N GLU A 242 27.84 -0.82 -14.53
CA GLU A 242 28.39 -0.76 -15.89
C GLU A 242 27.77 -1.85 -16.83
N GLU A 243 27.12 -2.89 -16.28
CA GLU A 243 26.47 -3.95 -17.05
C GLU A 243 25.09 -3.56 -17.60
N VAL A 244 24.52 -2.46 -17.11
CA VAL A 244 23.18 -2.00 -17.45
C VAL A 244 23.14 -0.54 -17.86
N ARG A 245 22.04 -0.12 -18.47
CA ARG A 245 21.77 1.28 -18.76
C ARG A 245 20.28 1.60 -18.69
N ILE A 246 19.97 2.87 -18.41
CA ILE A 246 18.62 3.41 -18.40
C ILE A 246 18.25 3.78 -19.84
N VAL A 247 17.09 3.30 -20.31
CA VAL A 247 16.49 3.66 -21.61
C VAL A 247 15.58 4.87 -21.45
N TRP A 248 14.84 4.94 -20.33
CA TRP A 248 13.89 5.99 -20.05
C TRP A 248 13.67 6.16 -18.55
N GLU A 249 13.31 7.37 -18.14
CA GLU A 249 13.02 7.73 -16.73
C GLU A 249 11.80 8.65 -16.66
N SER A 250 10.97 8.43 -15.64
CA SER A 250 9.76 9.20 -15.40
C SER A 250 10.02 10.47 -14.59
N GLU A 251 8.99 11.35 -14.49
CA GLU A 251 8.88 12.31 -13.39
C GLU A 251 8.76 11.57 -12.05
N PRO A 252 9.13 12.22 -10.93
CA PRO A 252 9.08 11.58 -9.61
C PRO A 252 7.68 11.20 -9.16
N PHE A 253 7.58 10.05 -8.48
CA PHE A 253 6.42 9.58 -7.74
C PHE A 253 6.66 9.65 -6.23
N PRO A 254 5.61 9.73 -5.39
CA PRO A 254 5.77 9.51 -3.95
C PRO A 254 6.28 8.09 -3.70
N THR A 255 7.16 7.92 -2.72
CA THR A 255 7.65 6.61 -2.31
C THR A 255 6.67 5.92 -1.33
N THR A 256 7.14 5.00 -0.50
CA THR A 256 6.33 4.29 0.50
C THR A 256 5.60 5.25 1.43
N SER A 257 4.27 5.11 1.57
CA SER A 257 3.49 5.81 2.60
C SER A 257 3.51 5.03 3.91
N TYR A 258 3.70 5.72 5.03
CA TYR A 258 3.46 5.14 6.35
C TYR A 258 2.06 5.50 6.78
N ALA A 259 1.30 4.49 7.15
CA ALA A 259 -0.10 4.61 7.51
C ALA A 259 -0.42 3.81 8.77
N TYR A 260 -1.39 4.29 9.54
CA TYR A 260 -2.00 3.54 10.62
C TYR A 260 -3.46 3.16 10.29
N ALA A 261 -4.01 2.18 10.99
CA ALA A 261 -5.40 1.82 10.85
C ALA A 261 -6.32 2.93 11.41
N HIS A 262 -7.37 3.32 10.65
CA HIS A 262 -8.28 4.44 10.96
C HIS A 262 -8.87 4.37 12.38
N ASN A 263 -9.07 3.17 12.90
CA ASN A 263 -9.76 2.91 14.16
C ASN A 263 -8.84 2.77 15.39
N LEU A 264 -7.57 3.17 15.31
CA LEU A 264 -6.74 3.29 16.50
C LEU A 264 -7.22 4.44 17.38
N ALA A 265 -7.07 4.30 18.69
CA ALA A 265 -7.41 5.36 19.67
C ALA A 265 -6.65 6.65 19.34
N PRO A 266 -7.28 7.84 19.48
CA PRO A 266 -6.67 9.11 19.09
C PRO A 266 -5.31 9.36 19.77
N GLU A 267 -5.20 9.09 21.07
CA GLU A 267 -3.95 9.29 21.81
C GLU A 267 -2.83 8.36 21.32
N LEU A 268 -3.19 7.16 20.83
CA LEU A 268 -2.22 6.23 20.26
C LEU A 268 -1.74 6.70 18.90
N LYS A 269 -2.64 7.25 18.05
CA LYS A 269 -2.26 7.86 16.77
C LYS A 269 -1.30 9.02 16.98
N GLU A 270 -1.59 9.93 17.93
CA GLU A 270 -0.69 11.04 18.27
C GLU A 270 0.70 10.54 18.71
N SER A 271 0.76 9.50 19.55
CA SER A 271 2.05 8.92 19.97
C SER A 271 2.81 8.24 18.83
N ILE A 272 2.09 7.59 17.89
CA ILE A 272 2.70 7.01 16.68
C ILE A 272 3.27 8.11 15.79
N GLU A 273 2.51 9.18 15.52
CA GLU A 273 2.98 10.31 14.72
C GLU A 273 4.21 10.99 15.36
N GLU A 274 4.18 11.21 16.70
CA GLU A 274 5.33 11.74 17.44
C GLU A 274 6.56 10.84 17.29
N ALA A 275 6.41 9.51 17.37
CA ALA A 275 7.49 8.57 17.16
C ALA A 275 8.09 8.70 15.76
N PHE A 276 7.26 8.75 14.72
CA PHE A 276 7.75 8.91 13.35
C PHE A 276 8.50 10.21 13.16
N PHE A 277 7.93 11.34 13.59
CA PHE A 277 8.53 12.66 13.32
C PHE A 277 9.70 13.03 14.25
N SER A 278 9.90 12.28 15.34
CA SER A 278 11.04 12.46 16.24
C SER A 278 12.18 11.46 16.01
N PHE A 279 11.99 10.46 15.14
CA PHE A 279 13.02 9.45 14.85
C PHE A 279 14.22 10.07 14.14
N ASP A 280 15.42 9.83 14.66
CA ASP A 280 16.68 10.23 14.07
C ASP A 280 17.29 9.07 13.27
N PHE A 281 17.46 9.25 11.98
CA PHE A 281 18.04 8.24 11.09
C PHE A 281 19.57 8.14 11.21
N GLU A 282 20.25 9.19 11.74
CA GLU A 282 21.72 9.26 11.76
C GLU A 282 22.33 8.12 12.61
N GLY A 283 23.21 7.33 11.99
CA GLY A 283 23.91 6.23 12.65
C GLY A 283 23.06 4.99 12.92
N THR A 284 21.87 4.89 12.32
CA THR A 284 21.00 3.70 12.40
C THR A 284 21.12 2.85 11.15
N ALA A 285 20.77 1.55 11.28
CA ALA A 285 20.66 0.65 10.12
C ALA A 285 19.65 1.17 9.10
N LEU A 286 18.58 1.84 9.55
CA LEU A 286 17.58 2.44 8.68
C LEU A 286 18.16 3.60 7.84
N GLY A 287 18.97 4.46 8.44
CA GLY A 287 19.64 5.55 7.74
C GLY A 287 20.73 5.08 6.76
N GLU A 288 21.40 3.96 7.07
CA GLU A 288 22.36 3.34 6.17
C GLU A 288 21.67 2.69 4.96
N GLU A 289 20.53 2.01 5.18
CA GLU A 289 19.76 1.33 4.13
C GLU A 289 19.07 2.31 3.18
N PHE A 290 18.45 3.35 3.72
CA PHE A 290 17.72 4.35 2.92
C PHE A 290 18.57 5.61 2.72
N ALA A 291 19.71 5.46 2.05
CA ALA A 291 20.62 6.57 1.77
C ALA A 291 19.89 7.74 1.07
N GLY A 292 20.18 8.96 1.51
CA GLY A 292 19.56 10.17 0.96
C GLY A 292 18.28 10.61 1.65
N VAL A 293 17.74 9.82 2.59
CA VAL A 293 16.66 10.25 3.51
C VAL A 293 17.22 10.46 4.92
N SER A 294 16.61 11.33 5.68
CA SER A 294 17.08 11.69 7.02
C SER A 294 15.96 11.83 8.04
N LYS A 295 14.71 11.80 7.60
CA LYS A 295 13.54 11.97 8.46
C LYS A 295 12.27 11.43 7.83
N PHE A 296 11.24 11.28 8.64
CA PHE A 296 9.87 11.18 8.16
C PHE A 296 9.28 12.59 7.95
N VAL A 297 8.54 12.77 6.86
CA VAL A 297 7.90 14.03 6.46
C VAL A 297 6.38 13.83 6.49
N PRO A 298 5.61 14.73 7.12
CA PRO A 298 4.15 14.64 7.12
C PRO A 298 3.57 14.82 5.72
N ILE A 299 2.53 14.05 5.40
CA ILE A 299 1.82 14.07 4.13
C ILE A 299 0.32 13.99 4.32
N THR A 300 -0.42 14.25 3.23
CA THR A 300 -1.82 13.88 3.08
C THR A 300 -1.98 12.92 1.91
N TYR A 301 -2.90 11.97 2.02
CA TYR A 301 -3.18 11.06 0.92
C TYR A 301 -3.77 11.80 -0.30
N GLU A 302 -4.61 12.81 -0.03
CA GLU A 302 -5.25 13.61 -1.07
C GLU A 302 -4.23 14.24 -2.02
N GLU A 303 -3.19 14.89 -1.47
CA GLU A 303 -2.20 15.62 -2.26
C GLU A 303 -1.15 14.71 -2.90
N GLN A 304 -0.43 13.93 -2.07
CA GLN A 304 0.74 13.22 -2.53
C GLN A 304 0.40 12.02 -3.43
N TRP A 305 -0.78 11.39 -3.23
CA TRP A 305 -1.22 10.27 -4.07
C TRP A 305 -2.13 10.65 -5.25
N ALA A 306 -2.32 11.94 -5.54
CA ALA A 306 -3.19 12.38 -6.64
C ALA A 306 -2.75 11.80 -8.00
N VAL A 307 -1.46 11.83 -8.32
CA VAL A 307 -0.91 11.28 -9.57
C VAL A 307 -1.09 9.76 -9.64
N ILE A 308 -0.96 9.06 -8.53
CA ILE A 308 -1.11 7.60 -8.48
C ILE A 308 -2.56 7.20 -8.72
N ARG A 309 -3.52 7.91 -8.09
CA ARG A 309 -4.95 7.70 -8.35
C ARG A 309 -5.32 7.98 -9.82
N GLN A 310 -4.70 8.98 -10.45
CA GLN A 310 -4.91 9.25 -11.88
C GLN A 310 -4.38 8.11 -12.76
N ILE A 311 -3.18 7.60 -12.50
CA ILE A 311 -2.59 6.46 -13.20
C ILE A 311 -3.48 5.22 -13.08
N GLN A 312 -3.89 4.90 -11.86
CA GLN A 312 -4.74 3.74 -11.59
C GLN A 312 -6.11 3.88 -12.22
N SER A 313 -6.70 5.07 -12.17
CA SER A 313 -7.97 5.36 -12.85
C SER A 313 -7.87 5.23 -14.37
N ALA A 314 -6.77 5.68 -14.98
CA ALA A 314 -6.53 5.52 -16.41
C ALA A 314 -6.42 4.05 -16.82
N ASN A 315 -5.87 3.20 -15.95
CA ASN A 315 -5.78 1.76 -16.13
C ASN A 315 -7.08 1.00 -15.80
N GLY A 316 -8.14 1.70 -15.34
CA GLY A 316 -9.39 1.07 -14.93
C GLY A 316 -9.28 0.24 -13.65
N VAL A 317 -8.34 0.58 -12.76
CA VAL A 317 -8.16 -0.11 -11.47
C VAL A 317 -9.37 0.17 -10.58
N GLU A 318 -9.96 -0.88 -10.06
CA GLU A 318 -11.02 -0.83 -9.05
C GLU A 318 -10.44 -1.29 -7.70
N TYR A 319 -10.69 -0.53 -6.63
CA TYR A 319 -10.24 -0.89 -5.29
C TYR A 319 -11.19 -1.90 -4.67
N THR A 320 -11.09 -3.14 -5.17
CA THR A 320 -11.86 -4.30 -4.71
C THR A 320 -10.93 -5.40 -4.22
N PRO A 321 -11.41 -6.34 -3.38
CA PRO A 321 -10.63 -7.52 -3.01
C PRO A 321 -10.16 -8.32 -4.23
N GLU A 322 -10.97 -8.40 -5.29
CA GLU A 322 -10.62 -9.08 -6.54
C GLU A 322 -9.51 -8.31 -7.29
N GLY A 323 -9.57 -6.97 -7.33
CA GLY A 323 -8.54 -6.12 -7.92
C GLY A 323 -7.20 -6.24 -7.18
N LEU A 324 -7.24 -6.37 -5.85
CA LEU A 324 -6.07 -6.61 -5.01
C LEU A 324 -5.53 -8.04 -5.19
N ALA A 325 -6.40 -9.04 -5.30
CA ALA A 325 -6.01 -10.46 -5.44
C ALA A 325 -5.50 -10.84 -6.84
N ALA A 326 -5.52 -9.91 -7.79
CA ALA A 326 -4.94 -10.13 -9.13
C ALA A 326 -3.39 -10.12 -9.13
N GLU A 327 -2.76 -10.06 -7.94
CA GLU A 327 -1.31 -10.17 -7.74
C GLU A 327 -0.76 -11.57 -8.07
#